data_fa236b8fcd9e0eead5ad410850f03bda
#
_entry.id   fa236b8fcd9e0eead5ad410850f03bda
#
_cell.length_a   1.000
_cell.length_b   1.000
_cell.length_c   1.000
_cell.angle_alpha   90.00
_cell.angle_beta   90.00
_cell.angle_gamma   90.00
#
_symmetry.space_group_name_H-M   'P 1'
#
loop_
_entity.id
_entity.type
_entity.pdbx_description
1 polymer ?
#
loop_
_entity_poly.entity_id
_entity_poly.type
_entity_poly.pdbx_seq_one_letter_code
_entity_poly.pdbx_strand_id
1 'polypeptide(L)'
;LKTYQPDLFGQMKYVGSLKDYIFYNLTGEWVIDKSTASTSGMYNERTLSWDDEILAYAGISKEYMPPVVSTTYSHALSDVAAAKLGLPKGLPVVIGATDGVLVNVGIGAVNPGQLSCTIGTSGALRMLTKEPKTDPKMRTWCYNLVDDVWVAGGAINNGGMILRWVRDKICHYGGNTLESLDIDPYDLMTMKAEHVEAGADGLICLPHFTGERAPYWNSELRGMFFGFSLNHSRSHMIRAVMEGICYCLNSVMVALKE
;
A
#
# COMPACT_ATOMS: atom_id res chain seq x y z
N LEU A 1 -7.01 22.28 2.21
CA LEU A 1 -8.32 22.94 2.29
C LEU A 1 -8.26 24.14 3.22
N LYS A 2 -7.93 24.00 4.51
CA LYS A 2 -7.92 25.07 5.51
C LYS A 2 -7.17 26.33 5.04
N THR A 3 -6.00 26.18 4.43
CA THR A 3 -5.16 27.29 3.96
C THR A 3 -5.61 27.89 2.63
N TYR A 4 -6.05 27.05 1.68
CA TYR A 4 -6.29 27.48 0.30
C TYR A 4 -7.78 27.62 -0.04
N GLN A 5 -8.67 27.07 0.79
CA GLN A 5 -10.13 27.11 0.61
C GLN A 5 -10.81 27.24 1.99
N PRO A 6 -10.54 28.30 2.74
CA PRO A 6 -11.04 28.44 4.14
C PRO A 6 -12.56 28.44 4.22
N ASP A 7 -13.26 29.03 3.25
CA ASP A 7 -14.74 29.08 3.24
C ASP A 7 -15.33 27.67 3.08
N LEU A 8 -14.73 26.84 2.22
CA LEU A 8 -15.15 25.45 2.06
C LEU A 8 -14.84 24.64 3.33
N PHE A 9 -13.68 24.86 3.92
CA PHE A 9 -13.30 24.22 5.17
C PHE A 9 -14.26 24.60 6.33
N GLY A 10 -14.70 25.86 6.39
CA GLY A 10 -15.67 26.33 7.39
C GLY A 10 -17.09 25.77 7.22
N GLN A 11 -17.42 25.23 6.04
CA GLN A 11 -18.71 24.58 5.77
C GLN A 11 -18.70 23.06 6.02
N MET A 12 -17.54 22.52 6.44
CA MET A 12 -17.39 21.10 6.72
C MET A 12 -18.33 20.65 7.83
N LYS A 13 -19.05 19.55 7.59
CA LYS A 13 -19.95 18.92 8.56
C LYS A 13 -19.53 17.50 8.92
N TYR A 14 -18.85 16.84 8.00
CA TYR A 14 -18.42 15.44 8.13
C TYR A 14 -17.03 15.28 7.54
N VAL A 15 -16.23 14.44 8.17
CA VAL A 15 -14.94 13.98 7.68
C VAL A 15 -15.02 12.48 7.49
N GLY A 16 -14.58 11.97 6.36
CA GLY A 16 -14.62 10.52 6.10
C GLY A 16 -13.93 10.18 4.78
N SER A 17 -13.83 8.90 4.52
CA SER A 17 -13.27 8.36 3.28
C SER A 17 -14.35 8.20 2.22
N LEU A 18 -13.92 7.95 0.97
CA LEU A 18 -14.83 7.58 -0.11
C LEU A 18 -15.61 6.28 0.22
N LYS A 19 -14.97 5.34 0.91
CA LYS A 19 -15.60 4.09 1.36
C LYS A 19 -16.75 4.35 2.32
N ASP A 20 -16.56 5.26 3.30
CA ASP A 20 -17.59 5.63 4.28
C ASP A 20 -18.77 6.31 3.58
N TYR A 21 -18.48 7.16 2.59
CA TYR A 21 -19.52 7.79 1.78
C TYR A 21 -20.32 6.76 0.95
N ILE A 22 -19.67 5.74 0.40
CA ILE A 22 -20.35 4.65 -0.30
C ILE A 22 -21.21 3.86 0.68
N PHE A 23 -20.68 3.51 1.86
CA PHE A 23 -21.43 2.78 2.88
C PHE A 23 -22.67 3.57 3.34
N TYR A 24 -22.50 4.87 3.57
CA TYR A 24 -23.63 5.78 3.88
C TYR A 24 -24.71 5.78 2.80
N ASN A 25 -24.33 5.86 1.53
CA ASN A 25 -25.33 5.84 0.43
C ASN A 25 -26.06 4.50 0.30
N LEU A 26 -25.42 3.40 0.71
CA LEU A 26 -26.04 2.08 0.71
C LEU A 26 -26.97 1.86 1.90
N THR A 27 -26.58 2.32 3.08
CA THR A 27 -27.22 1.94 4.35
C THR A 27 -27.92 3.09 5.07
N GLY A 28 -27.50 4.33 4.84
CA GLY A 28 -27.89 5.51 5.61
C GLY A 28 -27.04 5.76 6.85
N GLU A 29 -26.09 4.86 7.19
CA GLU A 29 -25.25 4.95 8.35
C GLU A 29 -23.91 5.61 8.04
N TRP A 30 -23.60 6.72 8.74
CA TRP A 30 -22.31 7.42 8.62
C TRP A 30 -21.34 6.89 9.67
N VAL A 31 -20.56 5.89 9.30
CA VAL A 31 -19.57 5.22 10.13
C VAL A 31 -18.29 4.94 9.34
N ILE A 32 -17.17 4.73 10.04
CA ILE A 32 -15.88 4.32 9.46
C ILE A 32 -15.41 3.04 10.14
N ASP A 33 -14.84 2.13 9.39
CA ASP A 33 -14.21 0.96 9.99
C ASP A 33 -12.81 1.26 10.56
N LYS A 34 -12.39 0.45 11.53
CA LYS A 34 -11.10 0.60 12.23
C LYS A 34 -9.91 0.67 11.27
N SER A 35 -9.90 -0.15 10.21
CA SER A 35 -8.75 -0.18 9.30
C SER A 35 -8.65 1.08 8.46
N THR A 36 -9.77 1.62 8.00
CA THR A 36 -9.82 2.90 7.27
C THR A 36 -9.49 4.06 8.21
N ALA A 37 -10.00 4.05 9.45
CA ALA A 37 -9.64 5.04 10.46
C ALA A 37 -8.13 5.06 10.72
N SER A 38 -7.51 3.89 10.84
CA SER A 38 -6.05 3.72 10.99
C SER A 38 -5.24 4.40 9.88
N THR A 39 -5.74 4.38 8.65
CA THR A 39 -5.02 5.00 7.51
C THR A 39 -5.13 6.53 7.47
N SER A 40 -6.02 7.11 8.26
CA SER A 40 -6.29 8.55 8.23
C SER A 40 -5.15 9.41 8.81
N GLY A 41 -4.29 8.82 9.62
CA GLY A 41 -3.29 9.53 10.44
C GLY A 41 -3.88 10.32 11.61
N MET A 42 -5.19 10.20 11.86
CA MET A 42 -5.91 10.90 12.94
C MET A 42 -6.47 9.94 14.01
N TYR A 43 -6.24 8.63 13.83
CA TYR A 43 -6.72 7.59 14.73
C TYR A 43 -5.56 7.01 15.55
N ASN A 44 -5.76 6.87 16.84
CA ASN A 44 -4.76 6.34 17.76
C ASN A 44 -4.95 4.83 17.92
N GLU A 45 -3.99 4.05 17.41
CA GLU A 45 -4.02 2.58 17.40
C GLU A 45 -3.95 1.94 18.79
N ARG A 46 -3.50 2.67 19.82
CA ARG A 46 -3.38 2.16 21.20
C ARG A 46 -4.66 2.39 21.99
N THR A 47 -5.29 3.56 21.81
CA THR A 47 -6.54 3.90 22.50
C THR A 47 -7.78 3.53 21.69
N LEU A 48 -7.60 3.13 20.43
CA LEU A 48 -8.65 2.81 19.46
C LEU A 48 -9.72 3.91 19.36
N SER A 49 -9.24 5.15 19.33
CA SER A 49 -10.08 6.35 19.26
C SER A 49 -9.45 7.43 18.39
N TRP A 50 -10.25 8.40 17.97
CA TRP A 50 -9.73 9.60 17.33
C TRP A 50 -8.77 10.33 18.26
N ASP A 51 -7.63 10.78 17.74
CA ASP A 51 -6.58 11.45 18.47
C ASP A 51 -6.90 12.96 18.60
N ASP A 52 -7.21 13.39 19.81
CA ASP A 52 -7.65 14.76 20.08
C ASP A 52 -6.56 15.80 19.79
N GLU A 53 -5.27 15.47 19.96
CA GLU A 53 -4.15 16.38 19.68
C GLU A 53 -4.00 16.58 18.17
N ILE A 54 -4.06 15.49 17.39
CA ILE A 54 -3.96 15.56 15.93
C ILE A 54 -5.17 16.26 15.33
N LEU A 55 -6.38 16.01 15.84
CA LEU A 55 -7.58 16.71 15.40
C LEU A 55 -7.49 18.21 15.68
N ALA A 56 -7.02 18.60 16.86
CA ALA A 56 -6.80 20.00 17.22
C ALA A 56 -5.77 20.67 16.30
N TYR A 57 -4.65 19.99 16.00
CA TYR A 57 -3.65 20.47 15.05
C TYR A 57 -4.23 20.68 13.64
N ALA A 58 -5.04 19.73 13.17
CA ALA A 58 -5.74 19.86 11.89
C ALA A 58 -6.84 20.94 11.90
N GLY A 59 -7.32 21.34 13.09
CA GLY A 59 -8.44 22.26 13.27
C GLY A 59 -9.78 21.61 12.95
N ILE A 60 -9.91 20.32 13.20
CA ILE A 60 -11.12 19.51 12.96
C ILE A 60 -11.77 19.24 14.32
N SER A 61 -13.06 19.52 14.44
CA SER A 61 -13.82 19.13 15.62
C SER A 61 -14.11 17.62 15.60
N LYS A 62 -13.96 16.97 16.75
CA LYS A 62 -14.23 15.53 16.91
C LYS A 62 -15.66 15.14 16.53
N GLU A 63 -16.62 16.07 16.69
CA GLU A 63 -18.02 15.86 16.30
C GLU A 63 -18.24 15.66 14.79
N TYR A 64 -17.26 16.09 13.96
CA TYR A 64 -17.28 15.86 12.51
C TYR A 64 -16.76 14.48 12.11
N MET A 65 -16.09 13.78 13.05
CA MET A 65 -15.53 12.46 12.79
C MET A 65 -16.60 11.38 12.93
N PRO A 66 -16.61 10.37 12.01
CA PRO A 66 -17.59 9.28 12.10
C PRO A 66 -17.29 8.38 13.31
N PRO A 67 -18.32 7.76 13.91
CA PRO A 67 -18.13 6.67 14.84
C PRO A 67 -17.30 5.54 14.20
N VAL A 68 -16.33 5.03 14.96
CA VAL A 68 -15.46 3.94 14.49
C VAL A 68 -16.07 2.60 14.84
N VAL A 69 -16.22 1.72 13.84
CA VAL A 69 -16.82 0.40 13.99
C VAL A 69 -15.86 -0.72 13.60
N SER A 70 -16.19 -1.97 13.95
CA SER A 70 -15.44 -3.14 13.49
C SER A 70 -15.45 -3.25 11.95
N THR A 71 -14.40 -3.79 11.37
CA THR A 71 -14.35 -4.15 9.94
C THR A 71 -15.41 -5.18 9.54
N THR A 72 -15.95 -5.90 10.50
CA THR A 72 -17.05 -6.86 10.33
C THR A 72 -18.45 -6.24 10.57
N TYR A 73 -18.51 -4.93 10.86
CA TYR A 73 -19.78 -4.24 11.06
C TYR A 73 -20.67 -4.37 9.83
N SER A 74 -21.96 -4.68 10.06
CA SER A 74 -22.94 -4.89 9.01
C SER A 74 -24.20 -4.10 9.31
N HIS A 75 -24.75 -3.48 8.28
CA HIS A 75 -26.04 -2.80 8.35
C HIS A 75 -26.91 -3.19 7.15
N ALA A 76 -28.22 -3.09 7.31
CA ALA A 76 -29.17 -3.42 6.25
C ALA A 76 -29.09 -2.42 5.08
N LEU A 77 -29.13 -2.93 3.85
CA LEU A 77 -29.28 -2.11 2.66
C LEU A 77 -30.60 -1.31 2.75
N SER A 78 -30.52 0.01 2.57
CA SER A 78 -31.67 0.89 2.63
C SER A 78 -32.66 0.61 1.49
N ASP A 79 -33.94 0.87 1.72
CA ASP A 79 -35.00 0.69 0.69
C ASP A 79 -34.69 1.50 -0.59
N VAL A 80 -34.10 2.69 -0.44
CA VAL A 80 -33.75 3.57 -1.55
C VAL A 80 -32.60 2.97 -2.38
N ALA A 81 -31.57 2.48 -1.73
CA ALA A 81 -30.46 1.84 -2.41
C ALA A 81 -30.88 0.51 -3.04
N ALA A 82 -31.66 -0.31 -2.34
CA ALA A 82 -32.21 -1.56 -2.84
C ALA A 82 -32.98 -1.35 -4.14
N ALA A 83 -33.91 -0.37 -4.17
CA ALA A 83 -34.69 -0.05 -5.36
C ALA A 83 -33.79 0.42 -6.54
N LYS A 84 -32.79 1.27 -6.29
CA LYS A 84 -31.87 1.77 -7.33
C LYS A 84 -30.99 0.68 -7.92
N LEU A 85 -30.56 -0.29 -7.10
CA LEU A 85 -29.64 -1.34 -7.49
C LEU A 85 -30.34 -2.63 -7.97
N GLY A 86 -31.66 -2.72 -7.83
CA GLY A 86 -32.41 -3.94 -8.12
C GLY A 86 -32.07 -5.10 -7.17
N LEU A 87 -31.72 -4.80 -5.92
CA LEU A 87 -31.34 -5.77 -4.90
C LEU A 87 -32.46 -5.98 -3.87
N PRO A 88 -32.45 -7.12 -3.15
CA PRO A 88 -33.41 -7.35 -2.05
C PRO A 88 -33.26 -6.30 -0.97
N LYS A 89 -34.44 -5.82 -0.44
CA LYS A 89 -34.46 -4.95 0.74
C LYS A 89 -33.87 -5.64 1.95
N GLY A 90 -33.14 -4.87 2.76
CA GLY A 90 -32.56 -5.39 3.99
C GLY A 90 -31.38 -6.34 3.80
N LEU A 91 -30.86 -6.48 2.57
CA LEU A 91 -29.64 -7.23 2.32
C LEU A 91 -28.51 -6.72 3.23
N PRO A 92 -27.81 -7.58 3.99
CA PRO A 92 -26.71 -7.14 4.85
C PRO A 92 -25.55 -6.60 4.02
N VAL A 93 -25.13 -5.38 4.33
CA VAL A 93 -23.96 -4.71 3.76
C VAL A 93 -22.87 -4.68 4.83
N VAL A 94 -21.75 -5.37 4.59
CA VAL A 94 -20.60 -5.38 5.50
C VAL A 94 -19.64 -4.27 5.08
N ILE A 95 -19.19 -3.44 6.05
CA ILE A 95 -18.32 -2.31 5.77
C ILE A 95 -16.95 -2.74 5.26
N GLY A 96 -16.43 -3.90 5.73
CA GLY A 96 -15.14 -4.44 5.31
C GLY A 96 -13.95 -3.63 5.82
N ALA A 97 -12.78 -3.88 5.24
CA ALA A 97 -11.52 -3.24 5.60
C ALA A 97 -10.83 -2.64 4.36
N THR A 98 -9.70 -1.95 4.57
CA THR A 98 -8.85 -1.49 3.46
C THR A 98 -8.21 -2.67 2.73
N ASP A 99 -7.96 -2.53 1.42
CA ASP A 99 -7.27 -3.53 0.60
C ASP A 99 -5.91 -3.92 1.19
N GLY A 100 -5.18 -2.92 1.71
CA GLY A 100 -3.84 -3.12 2.27
C GLY A 100 -3.79 -4.13 3.42
N VAL A 101 -4.82 -4.24 4.26
CA VAL A 101 -4.87 -5.25 5.34
C VAL A 101 -5.53 -6.55 4.88
N LEU A 102 -6.46 -6.48 3.92
CA LEU A 102 -7.16 -7.65 3.40
C LEU A 102 -6.28 -8.58 2.57
N VAL A 103 -5.17 -8.09 2.02
CA VAL A 103 -4.18 -8.94 1.31
C VAL A 103 -3.72 -10.10 2.18
N ASN A 104 -3.40 -9.86 3.46
CA ASN A 104 -2.97 -10.92 4.36
C ASN A 104 -4.05 -11.99 4.55
N VAL A 105 -5.31 -11.57 4.69
CA VAL A 105 -6.46 -12.47 4.80
C VAL A 105 -6.64 -13.27 3.51
N GLY A 106 -6.58 -12.59 2.36
CA GLY A 106 -6.81 -13.19 1.04
C GLY A 106 -5.82 -14.29 0.68
N ILE A 107 -4.56 -14.18 1.13
CA ILE A 107 -3.52 -15.21 0.89
C ILE A 107 -3.34 -16.19 2.06
N GLY A 108 -4.15 -16.07 3.12
CA GLY A 108 -4.06 -16.93 4.31
C GLY A 108 -2.86 -16.64 5.23
N ALA A 109 -2.18 -15.50 5.08
CA ALA A 109 -1.09 -15.08 5.96
C ALA A 109 -1.65 -14.42 7.23
N VAL A 110 -2.39 -15.20 8.03
CA VAL A 110 -3.19 -14.72 9.18
C VAL A 110 -2.58 -15.05 10.54
N ASN A 111 -1.43 -15.70 10.57
CA ASN A 111 -0.75 -16.02 11.83
C ASN A 111 0.43 -15.07 12.07
N PRO A 112 0.76 -14.75 13.33
CA PRO A 112 1.96 -13.97 13.65
C PRO A 112 3.21 -14.57 13.03
N GLY A 113 4.07 -13.70 12.46
CA GLY A 113 5.29 -14.11 11.79
C GLY A 113 5.13 -14.50 10.31
N GLN A 114 3.89 -14.64 9.83
CA GLN A 114 3.64 -14.78 8.40
C GLN A 114 3.66 -13.41 7.73
N LEU A 115 4.37 -13.32 6.61
CA LEU A 115 4.50 -12.10 5.81
C LEU A 115 3.72 -12.25 4.51
N SER A 116 2.98 -11.22 4.13
CA SER A 116 2.55 -11.03 2.75
C SER A 116 3.56 -10.15 2.02
N CYS A 117 3.99 -10.59 0.85
CA CYS A 117 4.82 -9.80 -0.06
C CYS A 117 4.05 -9.59 -1.37
N THR A 118 3.86 -8.35 -1.75
CA THR A 118 3.26 -8.02 -3.04
C THR A 118 4.23 -7.17 -3.85
N ILE A 119 4.43 -7.53 -5.11
CA ILE A 119 5.22 -6.75 -6.08
C ILE A 119 4.37 -6.57 -7.33
N GLY A 120 3.85 -5.36 -7.48
CA GLY A 120 3.18 -4.90 -8.68
C GLY A 120 3.94 -3.69 -9.24
N THR A 121 3.27 -2.63 -9.63
CA THR A 121 3.92 -1.35 -9.98
C THR A 121 4.81 -0.85 -8.84
N SER A 122 4.31 -0.92 -7.62
CA SER A 122 5.03 -0.74 -6.35
C SER A 122 5.20 -2.08 -5.63
N GLY A 123 5.79 -2.07 -4.43
CA GLY A 123 5.87 -3.28 -3.60
C GLY A 123 5.45 -3.01 -2.17
N ALA A 124 5.11 -4.06 -1.42
CA ALA A 124 4.86 -3.94 0.00
C ALA A 124 5.07 -5.26 0.74
N LEU A 125 5.54 -5.15 1.98
CA LEU A 125 5.56 -6.23 2.96
C LEU A 125 4.58 -5.91 4.08
N ARG A 126 3.85 -6.92 4.55
CA ARG A 126 2.87 -6.79 5.63
C ARG A 126 2.89 -8.02 6.52
N MET A 127 2.75 -7.80 7.80
CA MET A 127 2.77 -8.85 8.84
C MET A 127 1.63 -8.62 9.84
N LEU A 128 0.91 -9.67 10.21
CA LEU A 128 -0.05 -9.59 11.30
C LEU A 128 0.65 -9.55 12.66
N THR A 129 0.08 -8.73 13.55
CA THR A 129 0.51 -8.61 14.94
C THR A 129 -0.70 -8.63 15.87
N LYS A 130 -0.51 -9.07 17.13
CA LYS A 130 -1.57 -9.10 18.15
C LYS A 130 -1.65 -7.82 18.98
N GLU A 131 -0.77 -6.88 18.71
CA GLU A 131 -0.71 -5.57 19.34
C GLU A 131 -0.23 -4.54 18.31
N PRO A 132 -0.52 -3.25 18.50
CA PRO A 132 -0.07 -2.23 17.58
C PRO A 132 1.46 -2.14 17.57
N LYS A 133 2.06 -2.50 16.45
CA LYS A 133 3.51 -2.41 16.25
C LYS A 133 3.86 -1.09 15.58
N THR A 134 4.25 -0.11 16.39
CA THR A 134 4.70 1.20 15.92
C THR A 134 6.23 1.26 15.88
N ASP A 135 6.80 1.79 14.81
CA ASP A 135 8.24 2.00 14.68
C ASP A 135 8.64 3.39 15.20
N PRO A 136 9.50 3.48 16.24
CA PRO A 136 9.97 4.78 16.76
C PRO A 136 10.71 5.64 15.73
N LYS A 137 11.26 5.03 14.67
CA LYS A 137 11.91 5.70 13.56
C LYS A 137 10.93 6.08 12.43
N MET A 138 9.63 5.82 12.60
CA MET A 138 8.56 6.13 11.64
C MET A 138 8.77 5.55 10.22
N ARG A 139 9.43 4.39 10.10
CA ARG A 139 9.75 3.76 8.81
C ARG A 139 8.60 2.92 8.26
N THR A 140 7.75 2.41 9.17
CA THR A 140 6.64 1.48 8.88
C THR A 140 5.33 2.05 9.38
N TRP A 141 4.23 1.51 8.88
CA TRP A 141 2.88 1.81 9.33
C TRP A 141 2.26 0.60 10.05
N CYS A 142 1.21 0.85 10.84
CA CYS A 142 0.44 -0.18 11.51
C CYS A 142 -1.05 0.19 11.42
N TYR A 143 -1.89 -0.73 10.98
CA TYR A 143 -3.33 -0.54 10.82
C TYR A 143 -4.08 -1.63 11.57
N ASN A 144 -5.16 -1.29 12.26
CA ASN A 144 -6.02 -2.28 12.87
C ASN A 144 -6.80 -3.05 11.78
N LEU A 145 -6.84 -4.37 11.85
CA LEU A 145 -7.63 -5.21 10.95
C LEU A 145 -8.99 -5.52 11.59
N VAL A 146 -8.97 -6.15 12.74
CA VAL A 146 -10.17 -6.53 13.50
C VAL A 146 -9.78 -6.79 14.96
N ASP A 147 -10.59 -6.29 15.89
CA ASP A 147 -10.39 -6.48 17.35
C ASP A 147 -8.92 -6.35 17.78
N ASP A 148 -8.29 -7.43 18.27
CA ASP A 148 -6.91 -7.47 18.74
C ASP A 148 -5.92 -7.93 17.65
N VAL A 149 -6.20 -7.60 16.39
CA VAL A 149 -5.34 -7.94 15.25
C VAL A 149 -5.00 -6.69 14.45
N TRP A 150 -3.71 -6.46 14.27
CA TRP A 150 -3.16 -5.38 13.46
C TRP A 150 -2.34 -5.93 12.30
N VAL A 151 -2.12 -5.11 11.30
CA VAL A 151 -1.20 -5.34 10.19
C VAL A 151 -0.15 -4.25 10.22
N ALA A 152 1.08 -4.62 10.56
CA ALA A 152 2.24 -3.75 10.41
C ALA A 152 2.88 -3.96 9.05
N GLY A 153 3.36 -2.91 8.41
CA GLY A 153 3.92 -3.04 7.08
C GLY A 153 4.68 -1.81 6.60
N GLY A 154 5.26 -1.96 5.43
CA GLY A 154 5.88 -0.88 4.69
C GLY A 154 5.73 -1.09 3.19
N ALA A 155 5.52 0.00 2.48
CA ALA A 155 5.36 -0.03 1.03
C ALA A 155 6.48 0.75 0.35
N ILE A 156 7.05 0.17 -0.71
CA ILE A 156 8.04 0.81 -1.58
C ILE A 156 7.36 1.35 -2.83
N ASN A 157 7.86 2.46 -3.36
CA ASN A 157 7.33 3.04 -4.61
C ASN A 157 7.75 2.21 -5.83
N ASN A 158 8.98 1.76 -5.82
CA ASN A 158 9.69 1.27 -6.98
C ASN A 158 9.71 -0.27 -7.01
N GLY A 159 8.62 -0.86 -7.50
CA GLY A 159 8.49 -2.30 -7.74
C GLY A 159 8.68 -2.64 -9.22
N GLY A 160 7.78 -3.42 -9.77
CA GLY A 160 7.80 -3.87 -11.17
C GLY A 160 7.81 -2.74 -12.22
N MET A 161 7.46 -1.50 -11.81
CA MET A 161 7.58 -0.34 -12.70
C MET A 161 9.02 -0.11 -13.17
N ILE A 162 10.03 -0.42 -12.36
CA ILE A 162 11.43 -0.26 -12.73
C ILE A 162 11.83 -1.34 -13.74
N LEU A 163 11.34 -2.56 -13.54
CA LEU A 163 11.55 -3.64 -14.52
C LEU A 163 10.89 -3.29 -15.87
N ARG A 164 9.70 -2.69 -15.85
CA ARG A 164 9.04 -2.14 -17.04
C ARG A 164 9.91 -1.08 -17.73
N TRP A 165 10.46 -0.15 -16.95
CA TRP A 165 11.36 0.89 -17.47
C TRP A 165 12.59 0.27 -18.15
N VAL A 166 13.21 -0.76 -17.55
CA VAL A 166 14.33 -1.49 -18.18
C VAL A 166 13.89 -2.15 -19.48
N ARG A 167 12.71 -2.80 -19.50
CA ARG A 167 12.13 -3.40 -20.70
C ARG A 167 12.02 -2.38 -21.84
N ASP A 168 11.44 -1.22 -21.56
CA ASP A 168 11.04 -0.24 -22.57
C ASP A 168 12.20 0.68 -22.99
N LYS A 169 13.09 1.04 -22.06
CA LYS A 169 14.12 2.05 -22.27
C LYS A 169 15.52 1.52 -22.47
N ILE A 170 15.82 0.35 -21.88
CA ILE A 170 17.17 -0.25 -21.94
C ILE A 170 17.20 -1.43 -22.91
N CYS A 171 16.24 -2.32 -22.81
CA CYS A 171 16.19 -3.53 -23.64
C CYS A 171 15.52 -3.33 -24.98
N HIS A 172 14.62 -2.35 -25.10
CA HIS A 172 13.79 -2.09 -26.28
C HIS A 172 12.96 -3.33 -26.70
N TYR A 173 12.50 -4.11 -25.72
CA TYR A 173 11.68 -5.29 -25.94
C TYR A 173 10.18 -4.96 -26.15
N GLY A 174 9.82 -3.68 -26.11
CA GLY A 174 8.47 -3.22 -26.44
C GLY A 174 8.37 -3.00 -27.95
N GLY A 175 7.94 -3.97 -28.71
CA GLY A 175 7.76 -3.80 -30.15
C GLY A 175 7.15 -5.04 -30.82
N ASN A 176 6.60 -4.84 -32.02
CA ASN A 176 5.83 -5.83 -32.77
C ASN A 176 6.53 -7.18 -33.04
N THR A 177 7.86 -7.26 -32.92
CA THR A 177 8.59 -8.48 -33.23
C THR A 177 8.39 -9.56 -32.16
N LEU A 178 8.37 -9.22 -30.87
CA LEU A 178 8.11 -10.18 -29.79
C LEU A 178 6.63 -10.59 -29.75
N GLU A 179 5.74 -9.61 -29.97
CA GLU A 179 4.30 -9.89 -30.09
C GLU A 179 4.00 -10.86 -31.24
N SER A 180 4.69 -10.71 -32.39
CA SER A 180 4.52 -11.62 -33.53
C SER A 180 5.04 -13.03 -33.27
N LEU A 181 5.90 -13.20 -32.27
CA LEU A 181 6.47 -14.51 -31.87
C LEU A 181 5.78 -15.10 -30.63
N ASP A 182 4.76 -14.42 -30.09
CA ASP A 182 4.06 -14.81 -28.85
C ASP A 182 5.02 -14.99 -27.65
N ILE A 183 6.04 -14.12 -27.55
CA ILE A 183 7.03 -14.14 -26.47
C ILE A 183 6.75 -13.00 -25.51
N ASP A 184 6.49 -13.33 -24.24
CA ASP A 184 6.41 -12.30 -23.18
C ASP A 184 7.80 -11.68 -22.95
N PRO A 185 7.93 -10.33 -23.11
CA PRO A 185 9.17 -9.63 -22.83
C PRO A 185 9.74 -9.88 -21.43
N TYR A 186 8.90 -10.10 -20.44
CA TYR A 186 9.33 -10.35 -19.05
C TYR A 186 9.90 -11.76 -18.88
N ASP A 187 9.38 -12.76 -19.59
CA ASP A 187 9.96 -14.10 -19.61
C ASP A 187 11.37 -14.06 -20.20
N LEU A 188 11.54 -13.34 -21.32
CA LEU A 188 12.86 -13.14 -21.90
C LEU A 188 13.85 -12.41 -20.96
N MET A 189 13.37 -11.40 -20.23
CA MET A 189 14.17 -10.70 -19.23
C MET A 189 14.58 -11.64 -18.08
N THR A 190 13.65 -12.44 -17.60
CA THR A 190 13.89 -13.42 -16.53
C THR A 190 14.93 -14.45 -16.97
N MET A 191 14.76 -15.05 -18.13
CA MET A 191 15.74 -15.98 -18.70
C MET A 191 17.15 -15.35 -18.80
N LYS A 192 17.25 -14.09 -19.21
CA LYS A 192 18.55 -13.39 -19.30
C LYS A 192 19.16 -13.11 -17.93
N ALA A 193 18.34 -12.79 -16.94
CA ALA A 193 18.80 -12.56 -15.57
C ALA A 193 19.28 -13.86 -14.89
N GLU A 194 18.66 -15.00 -15.21
CA GLU A 194 19.04 -16.31 -14.67
C GLU A 194 20.48 -16.73 -15.03
N HIS A 195 20.98 -16.25 -16.16
CA HIS A 195 22.38 -16.53 -16.59
C HIS A 195 23.42 -15.64 -15.89
N VAL A 196 22.99 -14.75 -15.02
CA VAL A 196 23.88 -13.86 -14.25
C VAL A 196 23.85 -14.33 -12.79
N GLU A 197 25.04 -14.54 -12.22
CA GLU A 197 25.18 -14.92 -10.81
C GLU A 197 24.54 -13.90 -9.86
N ALA A 198 24.13 -14.37 -8.68
CA ALA A 198 23.61 -13.49 -7.64
C ALA A 198 24.63 -12.45 -7.24
N GLY A 199 24.19 -11.19 -7.12
CA GLY A 199 25.07 -10.04 -6.93
C GLY A 199 25.47 -9.33 -8.23
N ALA A 200 25.01 -9.81 -9.41
CA ALA A 200 25.18 -9.19 -10.73
C ALA A 200 26.64 -8.76 -11.00
N ASP A 201 27.63 -9.60 -10.62
CA ASP A 201 29.08 -9.34 -10.69
C ASP A 201 29.50 -7.99 -10.06
N GLY A 202 28.82 -7.59 -8.97
CA GLY A 202 29.07 -6.35 -8.25
C GLY A 202 28.31 -5.13 -8.77
N LEU A 203 27.45 -5.28 -9.78
CA LEU A 203 26.56 -4.21 -10.23
C LEU A 203 25.37 -4.09 -9.28
N ILE A 204 25.24 -2.96 -8.62
CA ILE A 204 24.14 -2.67 -7.69
C ILE A 204 23.18 -1.66 -8.33
N CYS A 205 21.88 -1.91 -8.22
CA CYS A 205 20.85 -0.94 -8.54
C CYS A 205 20.17 -0.44 -7.27
N LEU A 206 20.14 0.90 -7.09
CA LEU A 206 19.25 1.57 -6.15
C LEU A 206 18.01 2.04 -6.94
N PRO A 207 16.86 1.38 -6.81
CA PRO A 207 15.74 1.59 -7.76
C PRO A 207 14.84 2.77 -7.37
N HIS A 208 15.37 3.83 -6.76
CA HIS A 208 14.60 4.96 -6.23
C HIS A 208 14.20 5.99 -7.30
N PHE A 209 13.72 5.53 -8.46
CA PHE A 209 13.47 6.40 -9.63
C PHE A 209 12.38 7.45 -9.43
N THR A 210 11.44 7.20 -8.52
CA THR A 210 10.31 8.08 -8.21
C THR A 210 10.29 8.54 -6.74
N GLY A 211 11.47 8.67 -6.13
CA GLY A 211 11.56 8.78 -4.69
C GLY A 211 11.23 7.46 -3.99
N GLU A 212 11.20 7.43 -2.67
CA GLU A 212 10.88 6.20 -1.95
C GLU A 212 10.03 6.47 -0.71
N ARG A 213 9.07 5.56 -0.44
CA ARG A 213 8.32 5.51 0.82
C ARG A 213 9.12 4.78 1.89
N ALA A 214 8.62 3.68 2.40
CA ALA A 214 9.29 2.91 3.44
C ALA A 214 10.64 2.34 2.95
N PRO A 215 11.68 2.33 3.77
CA PRO A 215 11.75 2.90 5.10
C PRO A 215 12.24 4.36 5.13
N TYR A 216 12.43 5.01 4.00
CA TYR A 216 13.13 6.29 3.87
C TYR A 216 12.21 7.52 3.91
N TRP A 217 10.98 7.42 3.39
CA TRP A 217 10.01 8.52 3.27
C TRP A 217 10.60 9.78 2.64
N ASN A 218 11.33 9.60 1.53
CA ASN A 218 12.05 10.66 0.83
C ASN A 218 11.71 10.69 -0.65
N SER A 219 11.01 11.73 -1.09
CA SER A 219 10.61 11.96 -2.49
C SER A 219 11.77 12.40 -3.40
N GLU A 220 12.88 12.85 -2.80
CA GLU A 220 14.04 13.39 -3.54
C GLU A 220 15.05 12.32 -3.92
N LEU A 221 14.89 11.08 -3.44
CA LEU A 221 15.75 9.96 -3.86
C LEU A 221 15.63 9.72 -5.36
N ARG A 222 16.74 9.35 -5.97
CA ARG A 222 16.81 9.02 -7.40
C ARG A 222 17.48 7.67 -7.61
N GLY A 223 17.12 7.02 -8.72
CA GLY A 223 17.70 5.75 -9.13
C GLY A 223 19.17 5.87 -9.48
N MET A 224 19.93 4.83 -9.17
CA MET A 224 21.36 4.77 -9.46
C MET A 224 21.79 3.34 -9.76
N PHE A 225 22.70 3.19 -10.71
CA PHE A 225 23.51 1.98 -10.87
C PHE A 225 24.94 2.28 -10.40
N PHE A 226 25.49 1.41 -9.58
CA PHE A 226 26.82 1.54 -9.02
C PHE A 226 27.65 0.29 -9.30
N GLY A 227 28.91 0.45 -9.62
CA GLY A 227 29.84 -0.67 -9.85
C GLY A 227 29.98 -1.13 -11.30
N PHE A 228 29.57 -0.33 -12.30
CA PHE A 228 29.76 -0.68 -13.70
C PHE A 228 31.21 -0.97 -14.07
N SER A 229 31.41 -2.05 -14.83
CA SER A 229 32.65 -2.40 -15.50
C SER A 229 32.37 -2.76 -16.98
N LEU A 230 33.44 -2.97 -17.76
CA LEU A 230 33.29 -3.36 -19.17
C LEU A 230 32.70 -4.77 -19.35
N ASN A 231 32.66 -5.59 -18.31
CA ASN A 231 32.13 -6.94 -18.35
C ASN A 231 30.59 -6.96 -18.19
N HIS A 232 29.99 -5.86 -17.73
CA HIS A 232 28.56 -5.81 -17.51
C HIS A 232 27.78 -5.63 -18.81
N SER A 233 26.70 -6.39 -18.94
CA SER A 233 25.77 -6.39 -20.05
C SER A 233 24.36 -5.99 -19.60
N ARG A 234 23.41 -5.94 -20.53
CA ARG A 234 21.97 -5.74 -20.22
C ARG A 234 21.45 -6.78 -19.25
N SER A 235 21.93 -8.03 -19.32
CA SER A 235 21.52 -9.11 -18.41
C SER A 235 21.88 -8.78 -16.96
N HIS A 236 23.06 -8.20 -16.73
CA HIS A 236 23.47 -7.72 -15.41
C HIS A 236 22.61 -6.56 -14.91
N MET A 237 22.23 -5.63 -15.80
CA MET A 237 21.31 -4.55 -15.42
C MET A 237 19.93 -5.08 -15.02
N ILE A 238 19.38 -6.04 -15.75
CA ILE A 238 18.11 -6.68 -15.41
C ILE A 238 18.21 -7.35 -14.04
N ARG A 239 19.27 -8.14 -13.83
CA ARG A 239 19.54 -8.84 -12.56
C ARG A 239 19.67 -7.85 -11.40
N ALA A 240 20.50 -6.82 -11.55
CA ALA A 240 20.72 -5.79 -10.53
C ALA A 240 19.42 -5.05 -10.16
N VAL A 241 18.53 -4.78 -11.12
CA VAL A 241 17.22 -4.17 -10.85
C VAL A 241 16.33 -5.11 -10.06
N MET A 242 16.25 -6.38 -10.44
CA MET A 242 15.45 -7.38 -9.70
C MET A 242 15.93 -7.52 -8.25
N GLU A 243 17.24 -7.61 -8.05
CA GLU A 243 17.85 -7.67 -6.72
C GLU A 243 17.65 -6.37 -5.93
N GLY A 244 17.81 -5.21 -6.57
CA GLY A 244 17.58 -3.90 -5.95
C GLY A 244 16.19 -3.74 -5.40
N ILE A 245 15.16 -4.20 -6.13
CA ILE A 245 13.77 -4.23 -5.64
C ILE A 245 13.64 -5.14 -4.41
N CYS A 246 14.27 -6.32 -4.45
CA CYS A 246 14.27 -7.24 -3.32
C CYS A 246 14.99 -6.66 -2.10
N TYR A 247 16.11 -5.94 -2.29
CA TYR A 247 16.82 -5.27 -1.20
C TYR A 247 16.01 -4.14 -0.56
N CYS A 248 15.23 -3.40 -1.35
CA CYS A 248 14.30 -2.39 -0.81
C CYS A 248 13.22 -3.06 0.07
N LEU A 249 12.64 -4.16 -0.38
CA LEU A 249 11.69 -4.93 0.44
C LEU A 249 12.37 -5.51 1.69
N ASN A 250 13.61 -6.01 1.56
CA ASN A 250 14.36 -6.48 2.73
C ASN A 250 14.62 -5.37 3.76
N SER A 251 14.85 -4.13 3.31
CA SER A 251 14.99 -2.98 4.21
C SER A 251 13.72 -2.71 5.02
N VAL A 252 12.54 -2.90 4.40
CA VAL A 252 11.25 -2.87 5.10
C VAL A 252 11.14 -4.02 6.10
N MET A 253 11.56 -5.24 5.71
CA MET A 253 11.54 -6.40 6.60
C MET A 253 12.44 -6.21 7.83
N VAL A 254 13.62 -5.63 7.66
CA VAL A 254 14.51 -5.27 8.78
C VAL A 254 13.82 -4.30 9.73
N ALA A 255 13.18 -3.25 9.20
CA ALA A 255 12.45 -2.30 10.02
C ALA A 255 11.27 -2.92 10.78
N LEU A 256 10.59 -3.94 10.21
CA LEU A 256 9.52 -4.67 10.86
C LEU A 256 10.02 -5.62 11.97
N LYS A 257 11.27 -6.05 11.93
CA LYS A 257 11.87 -6.94 12.95
C LYS A 257 12.42 -6.18 14.16
N GLU A 258 12.85 -4.94 13.98
CA GLU A 258 13.29 -4.06 15.08
C GLU A 258 12.10 -3.62 15.96
#